data_c26c2a9b6f2201ef73339c0f8d55132f
#
_entry.id   c26c2a9b6f2201ef73339c0f8d55132f
#
_cell.length_a   1.000
_cell.length_b   1.000
_cell.length_c   1.000
_cell.angle_alpha   90.00
_cell.angle_beta   90.00
_cell.angle_gamma   90.00
#
_symmetry.space_group_name_H-M   'P 1'
#
loop_
_entity.id
_entity.type
_entity.pdbx_description
1 polymer ?
#
loop_
_entity_poly.entity_id
_entity_poly.type
_entity_poly.pdbx_seq_one_letter_code
_entity_poly.pdbx_strand_id
1 'polypeptide(L)'
;MKSTSPRRLGKCIKTILMVIGMMSLITLVLALTPAPFYMHYALGNDPGKETADPFEPNCIVMFGGAGMPSESNLMRLYYTAEYAQRFAVPVVIVHPKDPVCKAEMTRFLVQSGIPEHRIQFMEKGSNTRSQVLELAKSDAILMNARLLVITSPEHVRRTVKTMEKAGFAHVRGTAAREATVDFDLSLKGKELQGNKAVPTVKSTNLRYTFWNYLQLEITCFREYIALGYYKIKGWI
;
A
#
# COMPACT_ATOMS: atom_id res chain seq x y z
N MET A 1 45.35 -4.41 -13.80
CA MET A 1 44.13 -5.24 -13.56
C MET A 1 44.54 -6.51 -12.82
N LYS A 2 44.13 -6.69 -11.57
CA LYS A 2 44.46 -7.89 -10.77
C LYS A 2 43.56 -9.02 -11.22
N SER A 3 44.11 -10.04 -11.88
CA SER A 3 43.41 -11.26 -12.24
C SER A 3 42.94 -11.99 -10.99
N THR A 4 41.64 -12.10 -10.80
CA THR A 4 41.07 -12.89 -9.72
C THR A 4 41.23 -14.38 -10.02
N SER A 5 41.93 -15.09 -9.14
CA SER A 5 42.18 -16.54 -9.31
C SER A 5 40.84 -17.29 -9.41
N PRO A 6 40.71 -18.28 -10.34
CA PRO A 6 39.46 -19.03 -10.58
C PRO A 6 38.92 -19.73 -9.32
N ARG A 7 39.76 -20.09 -8.37
CA ARG A 7 39.36 -20.69 -7.09
C ARG A 7 38.63 -19.65 -6.17
N ARG A 8 39.01 -18.37 -6.24
CA ARG A 8 38.32 -17.31 -5.46
C ARG A 8 36.96 -16.99 -6.05
N LEU A 9 36.84 -16.99 -7.38
CA LEU A 9 35.58 -16.81 -8.10
C LEU A 9 34.58 -17.92 -7.75
N GLY A 10 35.02 -19.19 -7.78
CA GLY A 10 34.18 -20.33 -7.42
C GLY A 10 33.67 -20.29 -5.95
N LYS A 11 34.51 -19.88 -5.00
CA LYS A 11 34.08 -19.67 -3.60
C LYS A 11 33.05 -18.55 -3.48
N CYS A 12 33.24 -17.43 -4.18
CA CYS A 12 32.33 -16.31 -4.17
C CYS A 12 30.94 -16.70 -4.72
N ILE A 13 30.90 -17.40 -5.86
CA ILE A 13 29.66 -17.92 -6.47
C ILE A 13 28.94 -18.87 -5.50
N LYS A 14 29.66 -19.81 -4.87
CA LYS A 14 29.08 -20.73 -3.89
C LYS A 14 28.46 -20.01 -2.71
N THR A 15 29.14 -18.98 -2.17
CA THR A 15 28.62 -18.17 -1.07
C THR A 15 27.36 -17.41 -1.49
N ILE A 16 27.34 -16.80 -2.68
CA ILE A 16 26.18 -16.10 -3.21
C ILE A 16 24.98 -17.05 -3.36
N LEU A 17 25.20 -18.22 -3.96
CA LEU A 17 24.13 -19.23 -4.13
C LEU A 17 23.62 -19.72 -2.78
N MET A 18 24.49 -19.90 -1.78
CA MET A 18 24.10 -20.30 -0.43
C MET A 18 23.25 -19.21 0.26
N VAL A 19 23.62 -17.94 0.12
CA VAL A 19 22.86 -16.80 0.67
C VAL A 19 21.50 -16.71 -0.01
N ILE A 20 21.43 -16.81 -1.35
CA ILE A 20 20.16 -16.81 -2.09
C ILE A 20 19.27 -17.97 -1.64
N GLY A 21 19.84 -19.19 -1.56
CA GLY A 21 19.10 -20.38 -1.13
C GLY A 21 18.55 -20.24 0.30
N MET A 22 19.35 -19.70 1.22
CA MET A 22 18.92 -19.45 2.58
C MET A 22 17.82 -18.38 2.66
N MET A 23 17.96 -17.29 1.92
CA MET A 23 16.91 -16.26 1.83
C MET A 23 15.60 -16.84 1.27
N SER A 24 15.68 -17.62 0.19
CA SER A 24 14.50 -18.28 -0.39
C SER A 24 13.83 -19.24 0.61
N LEU A 25 14.62 -20.00 1.36
CA LEU A 25 14.07 -20.88 2.40
C LEU A 25 13.37 -20.10 3.50
N ILE A 26 13.96 -19.00 3.97
CA ILE A 26 13.35 -18.13 4.98
C ILE A 26 12.01 -17.58 4.48
N THR A 27 11.96 -17.07 3.24
CA THR A 27 10.72 -16.58 2.60
C THR A 27 9.65 -17.68 2.57
N LEU A 28 9.99 -18.88 2.12
CA LEU A 28 9.03 -20.00 2.08
C LEU A 28 8.53 -20.40 3.48
N VAL A 29 9.40 -20.39 4.48
CA VAL A 29 9.02 -20.71 5.87
C VAL A 29 8.13 -19.60 6.46
N LEU A 30 8.44 -18.33 6.21
CA LEU A 30 7.61 -17.22 6.67
C LEU A 30 6.21 -17.26 6.06
N ALA A 31 6.09 -17.63 4.77
CA ALA A 31 4.80 -17.80 4.10
C ALA A 31 3.90 -18.91 4.69
N LEU A 32 4.46 -19.78 5.52
CA LEU A 32 3.70 -20.78 6.30
C LEU A 32 3.20 -20.22 7.65
N THR A 33 3.52 -19.00 7.98
CA THR A 33 3.17 -18.34 9.23
C THR A 33 2.29 -17.11 9.00
N PRO A 34 1.56 -16.60 9.99
CA PRO A 34 0.81 -15.34 9.86
C PRO A 34 1.70 -14.07 9.89
N ALA A 35 3.02 -14.21 9.95
CA ALA A 35 3.94 -13.06 10.01
C ALA A 35 3.76 -12.05 8.86
N PRO A 36 3.61 -12.46 7.58
CA PRO A 36 3.37 -11.52 6.49
C PRO A 36 2.09 -10.70 6.65
N PHE A 37 1.02 -11.28 7.20
CA PHE A 37 -0.20 -10.58 7.53
C PHE A 37 0.05 -9.47 8.55
N TYR A 38 0.72 -9.77 9.67
CA TYR A 38 1.03 -8.75 10.68
C TYR A 38 2.00 -7.68 10.17
N MET A 39 2.95 -8.04 9.31
CA MET A 39 3.84 -7.08 8.65
C MET A 39 3.05 -6.10 7.77
N HIS A 40 2.11 -6.60 6.97
CA HIS A 40 1.24 -5.80 6.13
C HIS A 40 0.29 -4.94 6.95
N TYR A 41 -0.30 -5.51 7.99
CA TYR A 41 -1.15 -4.77 8.92
C TYR A 41 -0.40 -3.60 9.58
N ALA A 42 0.85 -3.83 10.02
CA ALA A 42 1.69 -2.80 10.61
C ALA A 42 2.07 -1.68 9.63
N LEU A 43 2.20 -1.96 8.33
CA LEU A 43 2.42 -0.94 7.30
C LEU A 43 1.19 -0.05 7.08
N GLY A 44 0.00 -0.63 7.18
CA GLY A 44 -1.28 0.07 6.99
C GLY A 44 -1.76 0.84 8.22
N ASN A 45 -1.16 0.61 9.37
CA ASN A 45 -1.49 1.30 10.61
C ASN A 45 -0.33 2.23 11.02
N ASP A 46 -0.67 3.43 11.47
CA ASP A 46 0.30 4.32 12.10
C ASP A 46 0.18 4.18 13.63
N PRO A 47 1.07 3.42 14.29
CA PRO A 47 0.95 3.09 15.71
C PRO A 47 1.06 4.31 16.64
N GLY A 48 1.43 5.48 16.12
CA GLY A 48 1.57 6.71 16.91
C GLY A 48 0.32 7.58 16.96
N LYS A 49 -0.74 7.25 16.24
CA LYS A 49 -1.89 8.15 16.01
C LYS A 49 -3.28 7.58 16.32
N GLU A 50 -3.36 6.48 17.06
CA GLU A 50 -4.58 6.12 17.77
C GLU A 50 -4.78 7.08 18.97
N THR A 51 -4.91 8.37 18.69
CA THR A 51 -5.33 9.33 19.71
C THR A 51 -6.84 9.25 19.85
N ALA A 52 -7.31 9.34 21.12
CA ALA A 52 -8.73 9.34 21.46
C ALA A 52 -9.52 10.52 20.86
N ASP A 53 -8.85 11.48 20.25
CA ASP A 53 -9.49 12.63 19.63
C ASP A 53 -10.09 12.28 18.26
N PRO A 54 -11.38 12.59 18.05
CA PRO A 54 -12.02 12.42 16.76
C PRO A 54 -11.29 13.27 15.70
N PHE A 55 -10.74 12.63 14.70
CA PHE A 55 -10.08 13.32 13.59
C PHE A 55 -11.12 13.65 12.52
N GLU A 56 -11.46 14.93 12.42
CA GLU A 56 -12.30 15.46 11.37
C GLU A 56 -11.42 16.08 10.27
N PRO A 57 -11.29 15.46 9.11
CA PRO A 57 -10.48 15.99 8.03
C PRO A 57 -11.13 17.22 7.40
N ASN A 58 -10.29 18.14 6.90
CA ASN A 58 -10.73 19.24 6.05
C ASN A 58 -10.64 18.88 4.56
N CYS A 59 -9.83 17.89 4.22
CA CYS A 59 -9.63 17.42 2.86
C CYS A 59 -9.19 15.95 2.87
N ILE A 60 -9.62 15.20 1.87
CA ILE A 60 -9.14 13.85 1.61
C ILE A 60 -8.12 13.90 0.48
N VAL A 61 -6.96 13.25 0.69
CA VAL A 61 -5.91 13.13 -0.31
C VAL A 61 -5.74 11.66 -0.67
N MET A 62 -6.20 11.26 -1.85
CA MET A 62 -6.04 9.90 -2.36
C MET A 62 -4.76 9.80 -3.18
N PHE A 63 -3.83 8.94 -2.79
CA PHE A 63 -2.68 8.59 -3.63
C PHE A 63 -3.03 7.40 -4.53
N GLY A 64 -3.18 7.67 -5.81
CA GLY A 64 -3.39 6.66 -6.85
C GLY A 64 -2.12 5.85 -7.14
N GLY A 65 -2.30 4.70 -7.76
CA GLY A 65 -1.20 3.79 -8.12
C GLY A 65 -1.19 3.44 -9.59
N ALA A 66 -1.64 2.23 -9.92
CA ALA A 66 -1.73 1.74 -11.29
C ALA A 66 -2.81 2.46 -12.12
N GLY A 67 -2.96 2.07 -13.37
CA GLY A 67 -4.04 2.56 -14.24
C GLY A 67 -5.44 2.16 -13.78
N MET A 68 -6.45 2.61 -14.51
CA MET A 68 -7.84 2.22 -14.33
C MET A 68 -8.30 1.27 -15.45
N PRO A 69 -9.15 0.28 -15.16
CA PRO A 69 -9.53 -0.18 -13.82
C PRO A 69 -8.45 -1.04 -13.19
N SER A 70 -8.12 -0.79 -11.94
CA SER A 70 -7.29 -1.69 -11.14
C SER A 70 -7.90 -1.86 -9.77
N GLU A 71 -7.82 -3.07 -9.22
CA GLU A 71 -8.36 -3.42 -7.91
C GLU A 71 -7.90 -2.43 -6.83
N SER A 72 -6.63 -2.15 -6.80
CA SER A 72 -6.02 -1.20 -5.86
C SER A 72 -6.57 0.23 -5.98
N ASN A 73 -6.82 0.74 -7.19
CA ASN A 73 -7.41 2.07 -7.35
C ASN A 73 -8.92 2.06 -7.06
N LEU A 74 -9.64 1.01 -7.41
CA LEU A 74 -11.07 0.87 -7.08
C LEU A 74 -11.29 0.87 -5.57
N MET A 75 -10.47 0.13 -4.81
CA MET A 75 -10.55 0.15 -3.35
C MET A 75 -10.24 1.54 -2.76
N ARG A 76 -9.21 2.21 -3.26
CA ARG A 76 -8.90 3.58 -2.81
C ARG A 76 -10.03 4.56 -3.12
N LEU A 77 -10.65 4.46 -4.31
CA LEU A 77 -11.79 5.29 -4.70
C LEU A 77 -13.02 5.02 -3.83
N TYR A 78 -13.29 3.74 -3.51
CA TYR A 78 -14.37 3.36 -2.62
C TYR A 78 -14.22 4.02 -1.24
N TYR A 79 -13.06 3.87 -0.59
CA TYR A 79 -12.79 4.52 0.69
C TYR A 79 -12.80 6.05 0.58
N THR A 80 -12.29 6.59 -0.54
CA THR A 80 -12.32 8.04 -0.77
C THR A 80 -13.75 8.56 -0.84
N ALA A 81 -14.63 7.87 -1.55
CA ALA A 81 -16.05 8.23 -1.66
C ALA A 81 -16.74 8.14 -0.29
N GLU A 82 -16.53 7.05 0.45
CA GLU A 82 -17.10 6.83 1.77
C GLU A 82 -16.74 7.97 2.75
N TYR A 83 -15.43 8.27 2.86
CA TYR A 83 -14.99 9.32 3.77
C TYR A 83 -15.35 10.73 3.29
N ALA A 84 -15.32 10.99 1.97
CA ALA A 84 -15.71 12.29 1.40
C ALA A 84 -17.20 12.59 1.62
N GLN A 85 -18.06 11.60 1.53
CA GLN A 85 -19.48 11.71 1.86
C GLN A 85 -19.66 11.94 3.35
N ARG A 86 -19.03 11.10 4.17
CA ARG A 86 -19.15 11.17 5.64
C ARG A 86 -18.78 12.53 6.22
N PHE A 87 -17.71 13.14 5.71
CA PHE A 87 -17.20 14.42 6.21
C PHE A 87 -17.60 15.62 5.35
N ALA A 88 -18.23 15.41 4.20
CA ALA A 88 -18.63 16.46 3.24
C ALA A 88 -17.47 17.37 2.80
N VAL A 89 -16.27 16.83 2.65
CA VAL A 89 -15.03 17.56 2.35
C VAL A 89 -14.55 17.37 0.90
N PRO A 90 -13.70 18.28 0.37
CA PRO A 90 -13.08 18.13 -0.95
C PRO A 90 -12.11 16.94 -0.99
N VAL A 91 -11.88 16.47 -2.22
CA VAL A 91 -11.00 15.34 -2.55
C VAL A 91 -9.90 15.83 -3.49
N VAL A 92 -8.65 15.55 -3.15
CA VAL A 92 -7.49 15.72 -4.03
C VAL A 92 -6.97 14.34 -4.42
N ILE A 93 -6.98 14.03 -5.71
CA ILE A 93 -6.43 12.78 -6.26
C ILE A 93 -5.02 13.06 -6.76
N VAL A 94 -4.05 12.41 -6.15
CA VAL A 94 -2.64 12.47 -6.54
C VAL A 94 -2.36 11.27 -7.46
N HIS A 95 -2.27 11.52 -8.76
CA HIS A 95 -2.05 10.47 -9.76
C HIS A 95 -1.22 11.05 -10.93
N PRO A 96 -0.27 10.30 -11.52
CA PRO A 96 0.43 10.73 -12.72
C PRO A 96 -0.56 11.08 -13.84
N LYS A 97 -0.18 12.02 -14.69
CA LYS A 97 -1.04 12.47 -15.78
C LYS A 97 -1.47 11.30 -16.68
N ASP A 98 -2.72 10.99 -16.65
CA ASP A 98 -3.39 9.98 -17.46
C ASP A 98 -4.85 10.39 -17.66
N PRO A 99 -5.22 10.92 -18.85
CA PRO A 99 -6.58 11.40 -19.11
C PRO A 99 -7.66 10.32 -18.97
N VAL A 100 -7.34 9.07 -19.30
CA VAL A 100 -8.30 7.94 -19.18
C VAL A 100 -8.54 7.63 -17.70
N CYS A 101 -7.48 7.45 -16.93
CA CYS A 101 -7.59 7.23 -15.49
C CYS A 101 -8.33 8.37 -14.80
N LYS A 102 -8.02 9.63 -15.16
CA LYS A 102 -8.68 10.81 -14.61
C LYS A 102 -10.19 10.78 -14.85
N ALA A 103 -10.61 10.53 -16.10
CA ALA A 103 -12.01 10.47 -16.46
C ALA A 103 -12.75 9.34 -15.73
N GLU A 104 -12.15 8.15 -15.62
CA GLU A 104 -12.75 7.01 -14.93
C GLU A 104 -12.82 7.21 -13.41
N MET A 105 -11.78 7.76 -12.78
CA MET A 105 -11.79 8.09 -11.36
C MET A 105 -12.82 9.18 -11.03
N THR A 106 -12.92 10.22 -11.87
CA THR A 106 -13.94 11.26 -11.72
C THR A 106 -15.33 10.65 -11.84
N ARG A 107 -15.58 9.84 -12.90
CA ARG A 107 -16.85 9.17 -13.10
C ARG A 107 -17.25 8.33 -11.89
N PHE A 108 -16.32 7.53 -11.36
CA PHE A 108 -16.56 6.71 -10.17
C PHE A 108 -17.01 7.55 -8.96
N LEU A 109 -16.26 8.61 -8.65
CA LEU A 109 -16.58 9.47 -7.50
C LEU A 109 -17.90 10.23 -7.69
N VAL A 110 -18.18 10.73 -8.89
CA VAL A 110 -19.45 11.40 -9.19
C VAL A 110 -20.63 10.44 -9.08
N GLN A 111 -20.51 9.22 -9.60
CA GLN A 111 -21.52 8.16 -9.44
C GLN A 111 -21.69 7.73 -7.98
N SER A 112 -20.65 7.86 -7.18
CA SER A 112 -20.68 7.68 -5.72
C SER A 112 -21.21 8.90 -4.96
N GLY A 113 -21.75 9.92 -5.62
CA GLY A 113 -22.39 11.08 -5.01
C GLY A 113 -21.45 12.22 -4.59
N ILE A 114 -20.19 12.22 -5.03
CA ILE A 114 -19.27 13.33 -4.80
C ILE A 114 -19.43 14.36 -5.93
N PRO A 115 -19.80 15.63 -5.64
CA PRO A 115 -19.91 16.66 -6.65
C PRO A 115 -18.57 16.89 -7.37
N GLU A 116 -18.60 17.00 -8.69
CA GLU A 116 -17.38 17.14 -9.53
C GLU A 116 -16.51 18.33 -9.12
N HIS A 117 -17.13 19.47 -8.74
CA HIS A 117 -16.40 20.66 -8.28
C HIS A 117 -15.61 20.45 -6.98
N ARG A 118 -15.84 19.36 -6.24
CA ARG A 118 -15.05 18.98 -5.06
C ARG A 118 -13.90 18.04 -5.38
N ILE A 119 -13.74 17.60 -6.62
CA ILE A 119 -12.71 16.67 -7.04
C ILE A 119 -11.62 17.44 -7.75
N GLN A 120 -10.41 17.39 -7.22
CA GLN A 120 -9.24 18.02 -7.81
C GLN A 120 -8.17 16.95 -8.11
N PHE A 121 -7.37 17.16 -9.15
CA PHE A 121 -6.27 16.29 -9.52
C PHE A 121 -4.93 17.00 -9.42
N MET A 122 -3.98 16.37 -8.74
CA MET A 122 -2.58 16.71 -8.76
C MET A 122 -1.83 15.68 -9.61
N GLU A 123 -1.48 16.06 -10.84
CA GLU A 123 -0.99 15.15 -11.89
C GLU A 123 0.55 15.16 -12.04
N LYS A 124 1.26 15.80 -11.10
CA LYS A 124 2.72 15.94 -11.14
C LYS A 124 3.39 14.95 -10.16
N GLY A 125 4.61 14.57 -10.52
CA GLY A 125 5.43 13.66 -9.72
C GLY A 125 5.29 12.19 -10.14
N SER A 126 6.44 11.51 -10.20
CA SER A 126 6.55 10.10 -10.64
C SER A 126 6.72 9.10 -9.49
N ASN A 127 6.90 9.60 -8.27
CA ASN A 127 7.04 8.80 -7.06
C ASN A 127 6.45 9.56 -5.87
N THR A 128 6.20 8.87 -4.76
CA THR A 128 5.55 9.46 -3.57
C THR A 128 6.23 10.74 -3.09
N ARG A 129 7.58 10.79 -3.08
CA ARG A 129 8.30 11.98 -2.64
C ARG A 129 8.04 13.18 -3.54
N SER A 130 8.18 13.00 -4.86
CA SER A 130 7.93 14.08 -5.82
C SER A 130 6.47 14.52 -5.84
N GLN A 131 5.54 13.59 -5.74
CA GLN A 131 4.10 13.88 -5.63
C GLN A 131 3.77 14.71 -4.39
N VAL A 132 4.32 14.35 -3.23
CA VAL A 132 4.13 15.11 -1.98
C VAL A 132 4.72 16.52 -2.09
N LEU A 133 5.90 16.67 -2.68
CA LEU A 133 6.51 18.00 -2.87
C LEU A 133 5.73 18.88 -3.85
N GLU A 134 5.17 18.29 -4.91
CA GLU A 134 4.31 19.04 -5.83
C GLU A 134 2.98 19.42 -5.18
N LEU A 135 2.41 18.54 -4.35
CA LEU A 135 1.22 18.85 -3.57
C LEU A 135 1.48 20.01 -2.60
N ALA A 136 2.62 20.01 -1.90
CA ALA A 136 3.01 21.11 -0.99
C ALA A 136 3.18 22.47 -1.71
N LYS A 137 3.59 22.44 -2.98
CA LYS A 137 3.73 23.67 -3.81
C LYS A 137 2.41 24.14 -4.40
N SER A 138 1.47 23.24 -4.64
CA SER A 138 0.24 23.53 -5.37
C SER A 138 -0.76 24.33 -4.54
N ASP A 139 -0.81 24.10 -3.24
CA ASP A 139 -1.74 24.77 -2.33
C ASP A 139 -1.16 24.89 -0.90
N ALA A 140 -0.81 26.11 -0.55
CA ALA A 140 -0.29 26.41 0.79
C ALA A 140 -1.33 26.18 1.91
N ILE A 141 -2.62 26.21 1.59
CA ILE A 141 -3.69 25.97 2.59
C ILE A 141 -3.66 24.51 3.06
N LEU A 142 -3.34 23.60 2.17
CA LEU A 142 -3.23 22.17 2.50
C LEU A 142 -2.13 21.88 3.53
N MET A 143 -1.10 22.70 3.62
CA MET A 143 0.01 22.48 4.57
C MET A 143 -0.44 22.50 6.03
N ASN A 144 -1.47 23.30 6.34
CA ASN A 144 -2.02 23.44 7.68
C ASN A 144 -3.39 22.75 7.85
N ALA A 145 -3.94 22.19 6.78
CA ALA A 145 -5.22 21.49 6.81
C ALA A 145 -5.09 20.11 7.49
N ARG A 146 -6.17 19.63 8.05
CA ARG A 146 -6.28 18.26 8.54
C ARG A 146 -6.56 17.33 7.35
N LEU A 147 -5.54 16.59 6.94
CA LEU A 147 -5.57 15.74 5.75
C LEU A 147 -5.78 14.28 6.11
N LEU A 148 -6.79 13.66 5.53
CA LEU A 148 -6.96 12.21 5.55
C LEU A 148 -6.37 11.63 4.27
N VAL A 149 -5.27 10.91 4.39
CA VAL A 149 -4.58 10.26 3.27
C VAL A 149 -5.13 8.86 3.06
N ILE A 150 -5.61 8.58 1.86
CA ILE A 150 -6.11 7.26 1.46
C ILE A 150 -5.17 6.66 0.41
N THR A 151 -4.66 5.47 0.71
CA THR A 151 -3.80 4.70 -0.20
C THR A 151 -3.86 3.22 0.16
N SER A 152 -3.19 2.34 -0.61
CA SER A 152 -3.09 0.91 -0.24
C SER A 152 -2.39 0.73 1.11
N PRO A 153 -2.73 -0.32 1.86
CA PRO A 153 -2.21 -0.54 3.22
C PRO A 153 -0.69 -0.44 3.31
N GLU A 154 0.01 -1.09 2.40
CA GLU A 154 1.48 -1.10 2.39
C GLU A 154 2.09 0.29 2.20
N HIS A 155 1.38 1.22 1.54
CA HIS A 155 1.88 2.56 1.24
C HIS A 155 1.56 3.62 2.30
N VAL A 156 0.64 3.36 3.23
CA VAL A 156 0.18 4.35 4.23
C VAL A 156 1.35 4.95 5.00
N ARG A 157 2.15 4.09 5.62
CA ARG A 157 3.28 4.55 6.48
C ARG A 157 4.27 5.43 5.74
N ARG A 158 4.67 5.04 4.51
CA ARG A 158 5.60 5.82 3.70
C ARG A 158 5.01 7.15 3.27
N THR A 159 3.76 7.16 2.84
CA THR A 159 3.09 8.38 2.37
C THR A 159 2.92 9.38 3.50
N VAL A 160 2.38 8.96 4.63
CA VAL A 160 2.19 9.82 5.81
C VAL A 160 3.52 10.43 6.26
N LYS A 161 4.54 9.60 6.50
CA LYS A 161 5.86 10.09 6.92
C LYS A 161 6.51 11.04 5.91
N THR A 162 6.32 10.79 4.61
CA THR A 162 6.83 11.69 3.57
C THR A 162 6.11 13.04 3.60
N MET A 163 4.80 13.07 3.86
CA MET A 163 4.03 14.31 4.00
C MET A 163 4.44 15.07 5.26
N GLU A 164 4.56 14.40 6.40
CA GLU A 164 5.05 15.01 7.64
C GLU A 164 6.44 15.65 7.45
N LYS A 165 7.35 14.92 6.79
CA LYS A 165 8.69 15.41 6.48
C LYS A 165 8.71 16.57 5.49
N ALA A 166 7.68 16.68 4.64
CA ALA A 166 7.50 17.82 3.73
C ALA A 166 6.87 19.04 4.40
N GLY A 167 6.44 18.95 5.66
CA GLY A 167 5.93 20.05 6.46
C GLY A 167 4.40 20.10 6.60
N PHE A 168 3.64 19.09 6.14
CA PHE A 168 2.21 19.02 6.41
C PHE A 168 1.95 18.80 7.92
N ALA A 169 1.19 19.72 8.54
CA ALA A 169 1.06 19.75 10.00
C ALA A 169 0.15 18.64 10.57
N HIS A 170 -0.94 18.31 9.87
CA HIS A 170 -1.95 17.40 10.38
C HIS A 170 -2.32 16.34 9.34
N VAL A 171 -1.61 15.21 9.36
CA VAL A 171 -1.81 14.11 8.42
C VAL A 171 -2.20 12.85 9.16
N ARG A 172 -3.29 12.19 8.74
CA ARG A 172 -3.63 10.82 9.14
C ARG A 172 -3.75 9.93 7.91
N GLY A 173 -3.29 8.70 8.01
CA GLY A 173 -3.40 7.71 6.95
C GLY A 173 -4.52 6.72 7.22
N THR A 174 -5.28 6.40 6.17
CA THR A 174 -6.26 5.31 6.15
C THR A 174 -5.90 4.34 5.04
N ALA A 175 -5.79 3.08 5.39
CA ALA A 175 -5.53 2.00 4.46
C ALA A 175 -6.81 1.61 3.71
N ALA A 176 -6.79 1.68 2.39
CA ALA A 176 -7.84 1.12 1.54
C ALA A 176 -7.67 -0.40 1.48
N ARG A 177 -8.24 -1.11 2.45
CA ARG A 177 -8.12 -2.57 2.62
C ARG A 177 -9.21 -3.28 1.85
N GLU A 178 -8.85 -4.38 1.22
CA GLU A 178 -9.83 -5.33 0.74
C GLU A 178 -10.44 -6.04 1.96
N ALA A 179 -11.75 -6.24 1.96
CA ALA A 179 -12.45 -6.90 3.06
C ALA A 179 -11.88 -8.30 3.37
N THR A 180 -11.34 -8.97 2.37
CA THR A 180 -10.68 -10.27 2.50
C THR A 180 -9.38 -10.24 3.31
N VAL A 181 -8.75 -9.08 3.48
CA VAL A 181 -7.51 -8.94 4.27
C VAL A 181 -7.81 -8.64 5.74
N ASP A 182 -8.98 -8.08 6.05
CA ASP A 182 -9.42 -7.86 7.44
C ASP A 182 -9.96 -9.13 8.10
N PHE A 183 -10.30 -10.15 7.31
CA PHE A 183 -10.69 -11.46 7.79
C PHE A 183 -9.49 -12.41 7.78
N ASP A 184 -9.46 -13.29 8.75
CA ASP A 184 -8.53 -14.41 8.79
C ASP A 184 -8.50 -15.08 7.39
N LEU A 185 -7.36 -14.96 6.70
CA LEU A 185 -7.12 -15.60 5.40
C LEU A 185 -7.13 -17.14 5.50
N SER A 186 -7.33 -17.69 6.71
CA SER A 186 -7.55 -19.10 6.91
C SER A 186 -8.96 -19.50 6.44
N LEU A 187 -9.06 -19.86 5.18
CA LEU A 187 -10.26 -20.50 4.65
C LEU A 187 -10.45 -21.85 5.34
N LYS A 188 -11.60 -22.03 6.02
CA LYS A 188 -11.93 -23.33 6.63
C LYS A 188 -12.15 -24.34 5.52
N GLY A 189 -11.31 -25.39 5.48
CA GLY A 189 -11.31 -26.38 4.40
C GLY A 189 -12.68 -27.04 4.13
N LYS A 190 -13.57 -27.08 5.12
CA LYS A 190 -14.96 -27.57 4.97
C LYS A 190 -15.84 -26.67 4.07
N GLU A 191 -15.60 -25.37 4.07
CA GLU A 191 -16.39 -24.40 3.27
C GLU A 191 -16.03 -24.47 1.78
N LEU A 192 -14.82 -24.91 1.46
CA LEU A 192 -14.31 -25.01 0.09
C LEU A 192 -14.52 -26.38 -0.56
N GLN A 193 -14.83 -27.41 0.21
CA GLN A 193 -14.91 -28.78 -0.31
C GLN A 193 -16.15 -29.06 -1.17
N GLY A 194 -17.20 -28.26 -1.03
CA GLY A 194 -18.47 -28.52 -1.73
C GLY A 194 -19.01 -29.94 -1.45
N ASN A 195 -20.03 -30.36 -2.18
CA ASN A 195 -20.72 -31.65 -1.97
C ASN A 195 -20.11 -32.85 -2.73
N LYS A 196 -18.99 -32.68 -3.44
CA LYS A 196 -18.36 -33.77 -4.22
C LYS A 196 -17.09 -34.26 -3.55
N ALA A 197 -17.01 -35.57 -3.33
CA ALA A 197 -15.79 -36.27 -2.92
C ALA A 197 -14.75 -36.27 -4.06
N VAL A 198 -14.10 -35.15 -4.29
CA VAL A 198 -12.89 -35.12 -5.11
C VAL A 198 -11.72 -35.44 -4.21
N PRO A 199 -10.74 -36.25 -4.61
CA PRO A 199 -9.52 -36.45 -3.85
C PRO A 199 -8.84 -35.10 -3.64
N THR A 200 -9.03 -34.52 -2.47
CA THR A 200 -8.54 -33.18 -2.16
C THR A 200 -7.25 -33.29 -1.37
N VAL A 201 -6.30 -32.42 -1.69
CA VAL A 201 -5.19 -32.13 -0.80
C VAL A 201 -5.80 -31.80 0.57
N LYS A 202 -5.50 -32.59 1.57
CA LYS A 202 -6.14 -32.55 2.91
C LYS A 202 -6.00 -31.20 3.64
N SER A 203 -5.23 -30.27 3.12
CA SER A 203 -5.00 -28.94 3.68
C SER A 203 -5.29 -27.82 2.66
N THR A 204 -6.56 -27.50 2.51
CA THR A 204 -7.00 -26.35 1.69
C THR A 204 -6.45 -25.03 2.28
N ASN A 205 -6.40 -24.94 3.60
CA ASN A 205 -5.83 -23.78 4.30
C ASN A 205 -4.36 -23.54 3.91
N LEU A 206 -3.52 -24.60 3.90
CA LEU A 206 -2.14 -24.48 3.49
C LEU A 206 -2.01 -23.97 2.06
N ARG A 207 -2.87 -24.50 1.15
CA ARG A 207 -2.82 -24.17 -0.28
C ARG A 207 -3.10 -22.68 -0.56
N TYR A 208 -4.15 -22.12 0.03
CA TYR A 208 -4.55 -20.72 -0.24
C TYR A 208 -3.81 -19.74 0.67
N THR A 209 -3.71 -20.03 1.95
CA THR A 209 -3.03 -19.15 2.91
C THR A 209 -1.54 -19.01 2.60
N PHE A 210 -0.86 -20.09 2.22
CA PHE A 210 0.55 -20.04 1.83
C PHE A 210 0.78 -19.06 0.66
N TRP A 211 0.00 -19.17 -0.41
CA TRP A 211 0.16 -18.28 -1.58
C TRP A 211 -0.19 -16.83 -1.25
N ASN A 212 -1.22 -16.61 -0.47
CA ASN A 212 -1.62 -15.27 -0.02
C ASN A 212 -0.53 -14.65 0.86
N TYR A 213 0.00 -15.39 1.81
CA TYR A 213 1.09 -14.91 2.68
C TYR A 213 2.38 -14.65 1.90
N LEU A 214 2.72 -15.51 0.93
CA LEU A 214 3.88 -15.28 0.07
C LEU A 214 3.74 -13.99 -0.75
N GLN A 215 2.56 -13.73 -1.30
CA GLN A 215 2.27 -12.48 -2.02
C GLN A 215 2.38 -11.25 -1.11
N LEU A 216 1.78 -11.32 0.09
CA LEU A 216 1.87 -10.24 1.08
C LEU A 216 3.31 -10.00 1.52
N GLU A 217 4.09 -11.06 1.72
CA GLU A 217 5.49 -10.98 2.13
C GLU A 217 6.34 -10.23 1.09
N ILE A 218 6.19 -10.57 -0.19
CA ILE A 218 6.89 -9.87 -1.29
C ILE A 218 6.50 -8.38 -1.30
N THR A 219 5.21 -8.09 -1.13
CA THR A 219 4.71 -6.71 -1.06
C THR A 219 5.29 -5.96 0.15
N CYS A 220 5.32 -6.60 1.32
CA CYS A 220 5.92 -6.03 2.53
C CYS A 220 7.42 -5.77 2.38
N PHE A 221 8.18 -6.72 1.85
CA PHE A 221 9.63 -6.55 1.63
C PHE A 221 9.92 -5.38 0.71
N ARG A 222 9.20 -5.28 -0.41
CA ARG A 222 9.33 -4.14 -1.32
C ARG A 222 9.13 -2.81 -0.57
N GLU A 223 8.13 -2.74 0.29
CA GLU A 223 7.80 -1.51 0.99
C GLU A 223 8.79 -1.19 2.14
N TYR A 224 9.24 -2.20 2.90
CA TYR A 224 10.28 -1.99 3.91
C TYR A 224 11.61 -1.54 3.30
N ILE A 225 11.98 -2.06 2.13
CA ILE A 225 13.16 -1.60 1.36
C ILE A 225 12.95 -0.14 0.94
N ALA A 226 11.76 0.21 0.44
CA ALA A 226 11.43 1.59 0.07
C ALA A 226 11.51 2.53 1.29
N LEU A 227 10.97 2.15 2.45
CA LEU A 227 11.07 2.92 3.70
C LEU A 227 12.53 3.11 4.13
N GLY A 228 13.34 2.05 4.05
CA GLY A 228 14.78 2.13 4.32
C GLY A 228 15.49 3.12 3.40
N TYR A 229 15.22 3.04 2.09
CA TYR A 229 15.76 3.97 1.10
C TYR A 229 15.36 5.42 1.38
N TYR A 230 14.06 5.66 1.68
CA TYR A 230 13.54 6.99 2.01
C TYR A 230 14.19 7.56 3.28
N LYS A 231 14.42 6.71 4.29
CA LYS A 231 15.13 7.09 5.53
C LYS A 231 16.57 7.49 5.25
N ILE A 232 17.31 6.70 4.45
CA ILE A 232 18.70 7.03 4.07
C ILE A 232 18.77 8.35 3.30
N LYS A 233 17.77 8.65 2.46
CA LYS A 233 17.67 9.90 1.71
C LYS A 233 17.18 11.08 2.54
N GLY A 234 16.77 10.88 3.80
CA GLY A 234 16.20 11.92 4.65
C GLY A 234 14.83 12.42 4.17
N TRP A 235 14.06 11.56 3.49
CA TRP A 235 12.73 11.90 2.95
C TRP A 235 11.58 11.54 3.88
N ILE A 236 11.89 10.78 4.95
CA ILE A 236 10.99 10.43 6.06
C ILE A 236 11.73 10.53 7.39
#